data_b4cdc4a1eb668a59dfee372215df8761
#
_entry.id   b4cdc4a1eb668a59dfee372215df8761
#
_cell.length_a   1.000
_cell.length_b   1.000
_cell.length_c   1.000
_cell.angle_alpha   90.00
_cell.angle_beta   90.00
_cell.angle_gamma   90.00
#
_symmetry.space_group_name_H-M   'P 1'
#
loop_
_entity.id
_entity.type
_entity.pdbx_description
1 polymer ?
#
loop_
_entity_poly.entity_id
_entity_poly.type
_entity_poly.pdbx_seq_one_letter_code
_entity_poly.pdbx_strand_id
1 'polypeptide(L)'
;MKKQKDHVVLSLSGGLDSSTLLLRCLSEYKSVTAISFDYGQKHRVELERAQSLVDYLNGQFIVDEESKTVEYPYHITYRQIRLDGLADLLVSGLVDNDSMEMKKGHYAHENALTSVVPNRNAIFASITYAVALSVAKRTGERCDIALGTHMGDFNNKTQSGIYPDCSEEFKSALEHAFKIGNWDSDRVNYWAPYNITDKTGVLEDGIKNCKLLGLDYREIYSRTNTSYSPIFVKDEEKTKLSGLTESTPGIGVWYSDIYSGSSIERCESFIKLGLEDPLQYAENDGTLVSWDYVKEKVEEICKEFNSK
;
A
#
# COMPACT_ATOMS: atom_id res chain seq x y z
N MET A 1 -0.59 24.99 -17.40
CA MET A 1 0.03 23.93 -16.60
C MET A 1 -0.21 24.22 -15.11
N LYS A 2 -0.84 23.31 -14.35
CA LYS A 2 -0.89 23.42 -12.88
C LYS A 2 0.54 23.47 -12.33
N LYS A 3 0.85 24.43 -11.47
CA LYS A 3 2.14 24.54 -10.81
C LYS A 3 2.33 23.25 -9.97
N GLN A 4 3.27 22.40 -10.32
CA GLN A 4 3.59 21.19 -9.54
C GLN A 4 4.12 21.62 -8.16
N LYS A 5 3.69 20.92 -7.11
CA LYS A 5 4.29 21.02 -5.76
C LYS A 5 5.75 20.54 -5.80
N ASP A 6 6.58 20.96 -4.86
CA ASP A 6 8.01 20.70 -4.95
C ASP A 6 8.36 19.22 -4.67
N HIS A 7 8.34 18.79 -3.41
CA HIS A 7 8.75 17.45 -3.00
C HIS A 7 7.67 16.77 -2.17
N VAL A 8 7.65 15.44 -2.25
CA VAL A 8 6.88 14.60 -1.34
C VAL A 8 7.69 13.38 -0.91
N VAL A 9 7.57 13.02 0.36
CA VAL A 9 8.03 11.73 0.88
C VAL A 9 6.79 10.93 1.25
N LEU A 10 6.60 9.77 0.63
CA LEU A 10 5.45 8.92 0.92
C LEU A 10 5.84 7.59 1.55
N SER A 11 4.96 7.07 2.42
CA SER A 11 5.02 5.69 2.87
C SER A 11 4.39 4.80 1.80
N LEU A 12 5.19 3.90 1.19
CA LEU A 12 4.78 2.97 0.15
C LEU A 12 4.81 1.54 0.69
N SER A 13 3.66 0.97 1.00
CA SER A 13 3.57 -0.41 1.47
C SER A 13 3.62 -1.44 0.32
N GLY A 14 3.28 -1.05 -0.90
CA GLY A 14 3.09 -1.97 -2.03
C GLY A 14 1.65 -2.50 -2.13
N GLY A 15 0.75 -2.05 -1.27
CA GLY A 15 -0.69 -2.27 -1.37
C GLY A 15 -1.37 -1.31 -2.35
N LEU A 16 -2.66 -1.53 -2.63
CA LEU A 16 -3.47 -0.73 -3.55
C LEU A 16 -3.44 0.76 -3.18
N ASP A 17 -3.71 1.10 -1.92
CA ASP A 17 -3.92 2.47 -1.47
C ASP A 17 -2.64 3.31 -1.57
N SER A 18 -1.53 2.80 -1.07
CA SER A 18 -0.24 3.47 -1.14
C SER A 18 0.33 3.57 -2.57
N SER A 19 0.02 2.58 -3.41
CA SER A 19 0.39 2.59 -4.84
C SER A 19 -0.44 3.61 -5.61
N THR A 20 -1.73 3.73 -5.31
CA THR A 20 -2.59 4.81 -5.84
C THR A 20 -2.07 6.18 -5.42
N LEU A 21 -1.67 6.33 -4.14
CA LEU A 21 -1.09 7.58 -3.66
C LEU A 21 0.21 7.92 -4.38
N LEU A 22 1.05 6.92 -4.70
CA LEU A 22 2.26 7.11 -5.50
C LEU A 22 1.93 7.71 -6.88
N LEU A 23 0.94 7.15 -7.60
CA LEU A 23 0.50 7.69 -8.89
C LEU A 23 0.03 9.15 -8.78
N ARG A 24 -0.72 9.44 -7.74
CA ARG A 24 -1.17 10.82 -7.46
C ARG A 24 0.00 11.75 -7.14
N CYS A 25 0.99 11.29 -6.36
CA CYS A 25 2.22 12.03 -6.12
C CYS A 25 2.95 12.35 -7.42
N LEU A 26 3.07 11.39 -8.34
CA LEU A 26 3.72 11.60 -9.65
C LEU A 26 3.00 12.65 -10.52
N SER A 27 1.68 12.78 -10.37
CA SER A 27 0.90 13.79 -11.10
C SER A 27 0.93 15.19 -10.48
N GLU A 28 1.23 15.30 -9.17
CA GLU A 28 1.13 16.57 -8.43
C GLU A 28 2.50 17.18 -8.03
N TYR A 29 3.55 16.36 -7.87
CA TYR A 29 4.86 16.78 -7.34
C TYR A 29 5.97 16.64 -8.36
N LYS A 30 6.97 17.53 -8.26
CA LYS A 30 8.18 17.49 -9.11
C LYS A 30 9.12 16.35 -8.72
N SER A 31 9.18 16.02 -7.43
CA SER A 31 10.08 15.00 -6.89
C SER A 31 9.37 14.14 -5.87
N VAL A 32 9.53 12.82 -6.02
CA VAL A 32 8.88 11.81 -5.19
C VAL A 32 9.94 10.92 -4.55
N THR A 33 9.92 10.84 -3.23
CA THR A 33 10.69 9.85 -2.45
C THR A 33 9.69 8.86 -1.84
N ALA A 34 9.81 7.59 -2.16
CA ALA A 34 8.98 6.52 -1.61
C ALA A 34 9.77 5.69 -0.58
N ILE A 35 9.18 5.47 0.58
CA ILE A 35 9.78 4.70 1.67
C ILE A 35 8.89 3.51 2.00
N SER A 36 9.46 2.30 1.95
CA SER A 36 8.85 1.09 2.48
C SER A 36 9.50 0.69 3.81
N PHE A 37 8.70 0.10 4.70
CA PHE A 37 9.16 -0.29 6.04
C PHE A 37 9.13 -1.81 6.17
N ASP A 38 10.30 -2.41 6.42
CA ASP A 38 10.42 -3.79 6.89
C ASP A 38 10.50 -3.76 8.42
N TYR A 39 9.39 -4.12 9.09
CA TYR A 39 9.28 -4.14 10.55
C TYR A 39 9.07 -5.56 11.09
N GLY A 40 9.31 -6.61 10.25
CA GLY A 40 9.08 -8.00 10.57
C GLY A 40 7.63 -8.45 10.35
N GLN A 41 6.95 -7.88 9.35
CA GLN A 41 5.60 -8.30 8.95
C GLN A 41 5.61 -9.66 8.24
N LYS A 42 4.56 -10.48 8.45
CA LYS A 42 4.39 -11.78 7.78
C LYS A 42 4.27 -11.66 6.26
N HIS A 43 3.55 -10.64 5.79
CA HIS A 43 3.28 -10.40 4.36
C HIS A 43 4.38 -9.59 3.66
N ARG A 44 5.63 -10.00 3.81
CA ARG A 44 6.81 -9.32 3.22
C ARG A 44 6.78 -9.18 1.71
N VAL A 45 5.95 -9.96 1.02
CA VAL A 45 5.75 -9.85 -0.43
C VAL A 45 5.35 -8.43 -0.86
N GLU A 46 4.72 -7.65 0.01
CA GLU A 46 4.37 -6.26 -0.29
C GLU A 46 5.61 -5.38 -0.55
N LEU A 47 6.75 -5.66 0.11
CA LEU A 47 8.00 -4.93 -0.09
C LEU A 47 8.58 -5.20 -1.49
N GLU A 48 8.50 -6.45 -1.95
CA GLU A 48 8.90 -6.85 -3.30
C GLU A 48 7.99 -6.19 -4.35
N ARG A 49 6.69 -6.11 -4.06
CA ARG A 49 5.70 -5.43 -4.91
C ARG A 49 5.97 -3.94 -5.00
N ALA A 50 6.26 -3.27 -3.87
CA ALA A 50 6.62 -1.85 -3.85
C ALA A 50 7.86 -1.57 -4.71
N GLN A 51 8.92 -2.37 -4.58
CA GLN A 51 10.13 -2.26 -5.39
C GLN A 51 9.81 -2.48 -6.88
N SER A 52 9.09 -3.56 -7.21
CA SER A 52 8.71 -3.89 -8.59
C SER A 52 7.89 -2.78 -9.26
N LEU A 53 6.98 -2.15 -8.52
CA LEU A 53 6.20 -1.02 -9.01
C LEU A 53 7.08 0.20 -9.29
N VAL A 54 7.99 0.52 -8.37
CA VAL A 54 8.92 1.64 -8.56
C VAL A 54 9.85 1.40 -9.74
N ASP A 55 10.39 0.19 -9.88
CA ASP A 55 11.28 -0.18 -11.00
C ASP A 55 10.53 -0.10 -12.34
N TYR A 56 9.27 -0.59 -12.38
CA TYR A 56 8.41 -0.46 -13.54
C TYR A 56 8.18 1.01 -13.92
N LEU A 57 7.83 1.87 -12.96
CA LEU A 57 7.57 3.28 -13.22
C LEU A 57 8.84 4.02 -13.66
N ASN A 58 9.97 3.82 -12.98
CA ASN A 58 11.23 4.44 -13.33
C ASN A 58 11.78 3.92 -14.68
N GLY A 59 11.36 2.73 -15.12
CA GLY A 59 11.71 2.16 -16.42
C GLY A 59 10.84 2.65 -17.58
N GLN A 60 9.77 3.42 -17.33
CA GLN A 60 8.96 3.98 -18.41
C GLN A 60 9.74 5.04 -19.16
N PHE A 61 9.64 5.04 -20.49
CA PHE A 61 10.31 6.02 -21.33
C PHE A 61 9.39 6.52 -22.47
N ILE A 62 9.62 7.74 -22.88
CA ILE A 62 8.97 8.38 -24.03
C ILE A 62 10.05 8.64 -25.08
N VAL A 63 9.77 8.24 -26.31
CA VAL A 63 10.64 8.55 -27.45
C VAL A 63 10.05 9.75 -28.18
N ASP A 64 10.81 10.83 -28.24
CA ASP A 64 10.50 11.95 -29.13
C ASP A 64 11.02 11.60 -30.52
N GLU A 65 10.11 11.34 -31.45
CA GLU A 65 10.46 10.90 -32.82
C GLU A 65 11.15 12.00 -33.62
N GLU A 66 10.90 13.30 -33.32
CA GLU A 66 11.51 14.43 -34.03
C GLU A 66 12.97 14.67 -33.57
N SER A 67 13.18 14.73 -32.25
CA SER A 67 14.50 14.97 -31.66
C SER A 67 15.35 13.69 -31.52
N LYS A 68 14.72 12.50 -31.66
CA LYS A 68 15.33 11.18 -31.38
C LYS A 68 15.86 11.06 -29.95
N THR A 69 15.28 11.80 -29.01
CA THR A 69 15.65 11.74 -27.59
C THR A 69 14.75 10.77 -26.85
N VAL A 70 15.29 10.14 -25.81
CA VAL A 70 14.56 9.28 -24.89
C VAL A 70 14.46 10.00 -23.55
N GLU A 71 13.24 10.19 -23.08
CA GLU A 71 12.96 10.79 -21.78
C GLU A 71 12.37 9.74 -20.83
N TYR A 72 12.83 9.76 -19.59
CA TYR A 72 12.27 8.97 -18.51
C TYR A 72 11.38 9.90 -17.67
N PRO A 73 10.05 9.80 -17.80
CA PRO A 73 9.12 10.79 -17.20
C PRO A 73 9.04 10.70 -15.67
N TYR A 74 9.48 9.57 -15.09
CA TYR A 74 9.37 9.33 -13.66
C TYR A 74 10.72 9.12 -13.02
N HIS A 75 10.96 9.81 -11.90
CA HIS A 75 12.18 9.70 -11.11
C HIS A 75 11.82 9.53 -9.64
N ILE A 76 11.49 8.29 -9.25
CA ILE A 76 11.13 7.95 -7.88
C ILE A 76 12.40 7.52 -7.14
N THR A 77 12.77 8.25 -6.10
CA THR A 77 13.79 7.79 -5.16
C THR A 77 13.16 6.81 -4.20
N TYR A 78 13.55 5.53 -4.27
CA TYR A 78 13.02 4.49 -3.40
C TYR A 78 14.01 4.10 -2.30
N ARG A 79 13.51 3.90 -1.09
CA ARG A 79 14.27 3.38 0.06
C ARG A 79 13.42 2.42 0.86
N GLN A 80 14.02 1.28 1.22
CA GLN A 80 13.47 0.38 2.22
C GLN A 80 14.19 0.62 3.54
N ILE A 81 13.42 0.85 4.61
CA ILE A 81 13.92 1.05 5.97
C ILE A 81 13.60 -0.20 6.78
N ARG A 82 14.61 -0.79 7.41
CA ARG A 82 14.46 -1.91 8.32
C ARG A 82 14.33 -1.41 9.74
N LEU A 83 13.29 -1.90 10.43
CA LEU A 83 13.03 -1.65 11.85
C LEU A 83 13.27 -2.94 12.64
N ASP A 84 14.54 -3.39 12.62
CA ASP A 84 14.94 -4.65 13.21
C ASP A 84 14.58 -4.74 14.71
N GLY A 85 14.01 -5.86 15.13
CA GLY A 85 13.59 -6.14 16.50
C GLY A 85 12.27 -5.49 16.91
N LEU A 86 11.64 -4.67 16.06
CA LEU A 86 10.35 -4.06 16.42
C LEU A 86 9.24 -5.13 16.52
N ALA A 87 9.19 -6.08 15.60
CA ALA A 87 8.20 -7.16 15.59
C ALA A 87 8.21 -7.98 16.88
N ASP A 88 9.39 -8.23 17.46
CA ASP A 88 9.55 -9.04 18.67
C ASP A 88 8.87 -8.43 19.91
N LEU A 89 8.64 -7.10 19.87
CA LEU A 89 8.05 -6.33 20.96
C LEU A 89 6.54 -6.06 20.78
N LEU A 90 5.99 -6.40 19.61
CA LEU A 90 4.61 -6.07 19.24
C LEU A 90 3.71 -7.31 19.28
N VAL A 91 2.45 -7.12 19.65
CA VAL A 91 1.40 -8.14 19.61
C VAL A 91 0.46 -7.81 18.46
N SER A 92 0.51 -8.61 17.39
CA SER A 92 -0.36 -8.44 16.22
C SER A 92 -0.34 -9.71 15.36
N GLY A 93 -1.45 -10.03 14.72
CA GLY A 93 -1.50 -11.12 13.72
C GLY A 93 -0.68 -10.84 12.47
N LEU A 94 -0.26 -9.60 12.23
CA LEU A 94 0.54 -9.19 11.07
C LEU A 94 2.05 -9.26 11.28
N VAL A 95 2.54 -9.42 12.51
CA VAL A 95 3.98 -9.54 12.79
C VAL A 95 4.40 -11.01 12.87
N ASP A 96 5.64 -11.29 12.51
CA ASP A 96 6.20 -12.64 12.43
C ASP A 96 6.81 -13.07 13.77
N ASN A 97 5.95 -13.17 14.81
CA ASN A 97 6.38 -13.57 16.15
C ASN A 97 5.36 -14.50 16.86
N ASP A 98 4.39 -15.05 16.14
CA ASP A 98 3.33 -15.95 16.62
C ASP A 98 2.53 -15.44 17.84
N SER A 99 2.58 -14.13 18.11
CA SER A 99 1.90 -13.54 19.26
C SER A 99 0.36 -13.55 19.12
N MET A 100 -0.16 -13.59 17.89
CA MET A 100 -1.57 -13.58 17.58
C MET A 100 -1.86 -14.19 16.20
N GLU A 101 -2.99 -14.90 16.09
CA GLU A 101 -3.47 -15.46 14.82
C GLU A 101 -4.41 -14.45 14.11
N MET A 102 -4.27 -14.34 12.79
CA MET A 102 -5.14 -13.49 11.96
C MET A 102 -6.51 -14.14 11.78
N LYS A 103 -7.58 -13.40 12.06
CA LYS A 103 -8.94 -13.81 11.74
C LYS A 103 -9.28 -13.51 10.28
N LYS A 104 -9.98 -14.44 9.63
CA LYS A 104 -10.47 -14.30 8.25
C LYS A 104 -11.90 -13.76 8.22
N GLY A 105 -12.33 -13.24 7.07
CA GLY A 105 -13.66 -12.74 6.81
C GLY A 105 -13.74 -11.24 6.64
N HIS A 106 -14.94 -10.73 6.35
CA HIS A 106 -15.17 -9.30 6.17
C HIS A 106 -14.70 -8.50 7.39
N TYR A 107 -14.32 -7.24 7.21
CA TYR A 107 -13.94 -6.33 8.29
C TYR A 107 -15.06 -6.08 9.29
N ALA A 108 -15.35 -7.10 10.12
CA ALA A 108 -16.03 -6.89 11.39
C ALA A 108 -15.00 -6.37 12.40
N HIS A 109 -15.44 -5.54 13.34
CA HIS A 109 -14.57 -4.93 14.36
C HIS A 109 -13.62 -5.94 15.05
N GLU A 110 -14.12 -7.14 15.39
CA GLU A 110 -13.32 -8.19 16.02
C GLU A 110 -12.24 -8.78 15.11
N ASN A 111 -12.48 -8.87 13.79
CA ASN A 111 -11.49 -9.38 12.85
C ASN A 111 -10.38 -8.35 12.61
N ALA A 112 -10.76 -7.09 12.52
CA ALA A 112 -9.82 -5.99 12.33
C ALA A 112 -8.85 -5.83 13.50
N LEU A 113 -9.27 -6.08 14.75
CA LEU A 113 -8.39 -5.99 15.92
C LEU A 113 -7.16 -6.90 15.82
N THR A 114 -7.26 -8.04 15.13
CA THR A 114 -6.12 -8.95 14.95
C THR A 114 -5.08 -8.45 13.94
N SER A 115 -5.45 -7.48 13.09
CA SER A 115 -4.55 -6.86 12.10
C SER A 115 -3.95 -5.53 12.58
N VAL A 116 -4.31 -5.06 13.77
CA VAL A 116 -3.72 -3.83 14.33
C VAL A 116 -2.28 -4.10 14.75
N VAL A 117 -1.35 -3.36 14.17
CA VAL A 117 0.03 -3.26 14.65
C VAL A 117 0.11 -2.00 15.49
N PRO A 118 0.36 -2.10 16.81
CA PRO A 118 0.31 -0.96 17.72
C PRO A 118 1.16 0.22 17.24
N ASN A 119 0.52 1.40 17.10
CA ASN A 119 1.15 2.68 16.76
C ASN A 119 1.92 2.72 15.43
N ARG A 120 1.69 1.76 14.51
CA ARG A 120 2.44 1.61 13.27
C ARG A 120 2.40 2.87 12.39
N ASN A 121 1.21 3.43 12.18
CA ASN A 121 1.06 4.61 11.31
C ASN A 121 1.75 5.85 11.88
N ALA A 122 1.77 6.03 13.21
CA ALA A 122 2.53 7.11 13.84
C ALA A 122 4.05 6.93 13.68
N ILE A 123 4.56 5.71 13.84
CA ILE A 123 5.98 5.38 13.63
C ILE A 123 6.39 5.71 12.20
N PHE A 124 5.62 5.23 11.22
CA PHE A 124 5.90 5.48 9.80
C PHE A 124 5.80 6.96 9.46
N ALA A 125 4.78 7.66 9.94
CA ALA A 125 4.65 9.10 9.76
C ALA A 125 5.83 9.87 10.38
N SER A 126 6.29 9.48 11.56
CA SER A 126 7.44 10.12 12.24
C SER A 126 8.73 10.00 11.44
N ILE A 127 9.03 8.79 10.91
CA ILE A 127 10.22 8.58 10.09
C ILE A 127 10.10 9.32 8.77
N THR A 128 8.93 9.23 8.12
CA THR A 128 8.65 9.92 6.85
C THR A 128 8.79 11.44 7.02
N TYR A 129 8.32 11.99 8.15
CA TYR A 129 8.43 13.41 8.49
C TYR A 129 9.89 13.85 8.70
N ALA A 130 10.69 13.05 9.39
CA ALA A 130 12.11 13.34 9.57
C ALA A 130 12.88 13.37 8.23
N VAL A 131 12.51 12.46 7.29
CA VAL A 131 13.09 12.47 5.94
C VAL A 131 12.63 13.70 5.16
N ALA A 132 11.37 14.09 5.24
CA ALA A 132 10.84 15.28 4.57
C ALA A 132 11.49 16.57 5.08
N LEU A 133 11.69 16.73 6.39
CA LEU A 133 12.46 17.83 6.97
C LEU A 133 13.88 17.89 6.42
N SER A 134 14.52 16.72 6.28
CA SER A 134 15.87 16.62 5.72
C SER A 134 15.92 17.00 4.23
N VAL A 135 14.90 16.64 3.46
CA VAL A 135 14.74 17.06 2.06
C VAL A 135 14.55 18.58 1.99
N ALA A 136 13.59 19.13 2.75
CA ALA A 136 13.31 20.56 2.78
C ALA A 136 14.55 21.38 3.19
N LYS A 137 15.33 20.90 4.15
CA LYS A 137 16.58 21.54 4.57
C LYS A 137 17.65 21.55 3.48
N ARG A 138 17.79 20.44 2.71
CA ARG A 138 18.79 20.35 1.65
C ARG A 138 18.46 21.19 0.42
N THR A 139 17.16 21.23 0.06
CA THR A 139 16.70 21.89 -1.17
C THR A 139 16.32 23.35 -0.95
N GLY A 140 15.96 23.73 0.26
CA GLY A 140 15.35 25.02 0.57
C GLY A 140 13.88 25.13 0.14
N GLU A 141 13.30 24.05 -0.42
CA GLU A 141 11.94 23.98 -0.94
C GLU A 141 11.00 23.28 0.05
N ARG A 142 9.69 23.27 -0.25
CA ARG A 142 8.69 22.55 0.55
C ARG A 142 8.73 21.05 0.24
N CYS A 143 8.47 20.24 1.28
CA CYS A 143 8.40 18.79 1.15
C CYS A 143 7.25 18.26 1.99
N ASP A 144 6.17 17.80 1.37
CA ASP A 144 5.06 17.19 2.10
C ASP A 144 5.39 15.74 2.49
N ILE A 145 4.77 15.22 3.55
CA ILE A 145 4.67 13.77 3.77
C ILE A 145 3.31 13.26 3.31
N ALA A 146 3.25 12.02 2.83
CA ALA A 146 2.01 11.40 2.38
C ALA A 146 1.85 9.97 2.91
N LEU A 147 0.68 9.67 3.48
CA LEU A 147 0.27 8.33 3.88
C LEU A 147 -1.07 7.98 3.22
N GLY A 148 -1.21 6.72 2.80
CA GLY A 148 -2.37 6.21 2.06
C GLY A 148 -3.49 5.71 2.98
N THR A 149 -3.76 6.40 4.09
CA THR A 149 -4.93 6.13 4.94
C THR A 149 -6.20 6.61 4.27
N HIS A 150 -7.32 5.90 4.42
CA HIS A 150 -8.60 6.26 3.81
C HIS A 150 -9.78 6.16 4.80
N MET A 151 -10.91 6.78 4.45
CA MET A 151 -12.09 6.89 5.32
C MET A 151 -12.74 5.52 5.63
N GLY A 152 -12.58 4.51 4.74
CA GLY A 152 -13.07 3.15 5.00
C GLY A 152 -12.40 2.52 6.21
N ASP A 153 -11.17 2.91 6.54
CA ASP A 153 -10.46 2.50 7.74
C ASP A 153 -10.99 3.21 9.00
N PHE A 154 -11.73 4.33 8.84
CA PHE A 154 -12.37 5.06 9.92
C PHE A 154 -13.72 5.66 9.49
N ASN A 155 -14.80 5.26 10.16
CA ASN A 155 -16.15 5.77 9.89
C ASN A 155 -16.49 6.98 10.75
N ASN A 156 -16.36 8.19 10.22
CA ASN A 156 -16.66 9.44 10.92
C ASN A 156 -18.14 9.60 11.33
N LYS A 157 -19.08 8.87 10.66
CA LYS A 157 -20.52 8.96 11.00
C LYS A 157 -20.88 8.19 12.28
N THR A 158 -20.20 7.06 12.49
CA THR A 158 -20.46 6.21 13.66
C THR A 158 -19.51 6.49 14.82
N GLN A 159 -18.49 7.32 14.61
CA GLN A 159 -17.37 7.52 15.55
C GLN A 159 -16.67 6.19 15.93
N SER A 160 -16.93 5.15 15.16
CA SER A 160 -16.35 3.82 15.32
C SER A 160 -15.48 3.53 14.10
N GLY A 161 -14.18 3.74 14.25
CA GLY A 161 -13.22 3.33 13.23
C GLY A 161 -12.81 1.89 13.46
N ILE A 162 -12.53 1.21 12.36
CA ILE A 162 -11.79 -0.04 12.43
C ILE A 162 -10.38 0.29 12.93
N TYR A 163 -9.81 1.40 12.42
CA TYR A 163 -8.47 1.89 12.76
C TYR A 163 -8.53 3.37 13.20
N PRO A 164 -8.44 3.66 14.51
CA PRO A 164 -8.47 5.04 15.02
C PRO A 164 -7.39 5.94 14.44
N ASP A 165 -6.23 5.38 14.08
CA ASP A 165 -5.08 6.07 13.51
C ASP A 165 -5.23 6.43 12.02
N CYS A 166 -6.39 6.11 11.40
CA CYS A 166 -6.79 6.57 10.07
C CYS A 166 -7.73 7.78 10.11
N SER A 167 -8.07 8.30 11.30
CA SER A 167 -8.95 9.44 11.47
C SER A 167 -8.27 10.77 11.13
N GLU A 168 -9.06 11.76 10.67
CA GLU A 168 -8.56 13.12 10.45
C GLU A 168 -8.14 13.80 11.75
N GLU A 169 -8.77 13.45 12.89
CA GLU A 169 -8.39 13.94 14.21
C GLU A 169 -6.98 13.45 14.57
N PHE A 170 -6.71 12.15 14.44
CA PHE A 170 -5.38 11.60 14.70
C PHE A 170 -4.32 12.24 13.79
N LYS A 171 -4.58 12.31 12.48
CA LYS A 171 -3.68 12.93 11.50
C LYS A 171 -3.37 14.38 11.86
N SER A 172 -4.38 15.17 12.22
CA SER A 172 -4.22 16.59 12.58
C SER A 172 -3.46 16.77 13.90
N ALA A 173 -3.73 15.92 14.90
CA ALA A 173 -2.98 15.94 16.16
C ALA A 173 -1.51 15.59 15.97
N LEU A 174 -1.23 14.58 15.14
CA LEU A 174 0.14 14.17 14.84
C LEU A 174 0.89 15.24 14.04
N GLU A 175 0.26 15.85 13.04
CA GLU A 175 0.83 16.98 12.29
C GLU A 175 1.13 18.16 13.21
N HIS A 176 0.22 18.48 14.15
CA HIS A 176 0.45 19.54 15.13
C HIS A 176 1.65 19.21 16.01
N ALA A 177 1.75 17.98 16.51
CA ALA A 177 2.89 17.54 17.32
C ALA A 177 4.22 17.68 16.56
N PHE A 178 4.24 17.29 15.28
CA PHE A 178 5.41 17.45 14.43
C PHE A 178 5.79 18.92 14.25
N LYS A 179 4.81 19.80 14.04
CA LYS A 179 5.05 21.24 13.83
C LYS A 179 5.61 21.93 15.05
N ILE A 180 5.13 21.63 16.25
CA ILE A 180 5.65 22.24 17.48
C ILE A 180 6.94 21.60 17.98
N GLY A 181 7.22 20.35 17.58
CA GLY A 181 8.38 19.57 18.05
C GLY A 181 9.64 19.71 17.17
N ASN A 182 9.58 20.43 16.05
CA ASN A 182 10.70 20.49 15.10
C ASN A 182 10.96 21.89 14.58
N TRP A 183 12.25 22.21 14.35
CA TRP A 183 12.69 23.41 13.64
C TRP A 183 12.35 23.28 12.14
N ASP A 184 12.11 24.41 11.46
CA ASP A 184 11.80 24.47 10.00
C ASP A 184 10.55 23.66 9.57
N SER A 185 9.66 23.35 10.51
CA SER A 185 8.46 22.53 10.32
C SER A 185 7.39 23.20 9.44
N ASP A 186 7.47 24.51 9.22
CA ASP A 186 6.59 25.28 8.32
C ASP A 186 6.72 24.87 6.84
N ARG A 187 7.80 24.17 6.49
CA ARG A 187 8.06 23.65 5.13
C ARG A 187 7.52 22.26 4.89
N VAL A 188 7.00 21.57 5.91
CA VAL A 188 6.50 20.20 5.81
C VAL A 188 5.04 20.13 6.25
N ASN A 189 4.17 19.61 5.40
CA ASN A 189 2.78 19.34 5.75
C ASN A 189 2.50 17.84 5.68
N TYR A 190 1.50 17.40 6.44
CA TYR A 190 1.00 16.03 6.38
C TYR A 190 -0.20 15.96 5.43
N TRP A 191 -0.01 15.30 4.30
CA TRP A 191 -1.01 15.14 3.27
C TRP A 191 -1.59 13.72 3.27
N ALA A 192 -2.90 13.61 3.52
CA ALA A 192 -3.65 12.36 3.50
C ALA A 192 -4.91 12.55 2.65
N PRO A 193 -4.79 12.49 1.31
CA PRO A 193 -5.87 12.89 0.41
C PRO A 193 -7.08 11.96 0.43
N TYR A 194 -6.95 10.77 1.00
CA TYR A 194 -8.00 9.74 0.99
C TYR A 194 -8.79 9.65 2.30
N ASN A 195 -8.50 10.47 3.29
CA ASN A 195 -9.26 10.53 4.55
C ASN A 195 -10.73 10.95 4.37
N ILE A 196 -11.15 11.30 3.14
CA ILE A 196 -12.52 11.72 2.79
C ILE A 196 -13.22 10.70 1.87
N THR A 197 -12.61 9.57 1.54
CA THR A 197 -13.14 8.57 0.62
C THR A 197 -12.87 7.15 1.11
N ASP A 198 -13.63 6.18 0.58
CA ASP A 198 -13.42 4.76 0.80
C ASP A 198 -12.42 4.16 -0.21
N LYS A 199 -12.14 2.88 -0.11
CA LYS A 199 -11.23 2.16 -1.01
C LYS A 199 -11.69 2.18 -2.46
N THR A 200 -12.99 2.23 -2.72
CA THR A 200 -13.53 2.36 -4.08
C THR A 200 -13.13 3.69 -4.70
N GLY A 201 -13.28 4.78 -3.95
CA GLY A 201 -12.85 6.10 -4.40
C GLY A 201 -11.33 6.23 -4.50
N VAL A 202 -10.56 5.52 -3.66
CA VAL A 202 -9.10 5.42 -3.83
C VAL A 202 -8.77 4.76 -5.17
N LEU A 203 -9.38 3.62 -5.49
CA LEU A 203 -9.15 2.91 -6.76
C LEU A 203 -9.57 3.76 -7.97
N GLU A 204 -10.71 4.46 -7.89
CA GLU A 204 -11.18 5.36 -8.93
C GLU A 204 -10.16 6.48 -9.21
N ASP A 205 -9.62 7.12 -8.16
CA ASP A 205 -8.55 8.12 -8.30
C ASP A 205 -7.28 7.52 -8.92
N GLY A 206 -6.95 6.27 -8.57
CA GLY A 206 -5.81 5.55 -9.16
C GLY A 206 -5.97 5.32 -10.66
N ILE A 207 -7.13 4.85 -11.10
CA ILE A 207 -7.43 4.66 -12.52
C ILE A 207 -7.37 5.99 -13.28
N LYS A 208 -7.90 7.05 -12.67
CA LYS A 208 -7.82 8.41 -13.24
C LYS A 208 -6.36 8.88 -13.38
N ASN A 209 -5.53 8.65 -12.35
CA ASN A 209 -4.11 9.02 -12.40
C ASN A 209 -3.33 8.14 -13.39
N CYS A 210 -3.62 6.83 -13.51
CA CYS A 210 -3.06 6.00 -14.57
C CYS A 210 -3.33 6.60 -15.94
N LYS A 211 -4.58 6.96 -16.23
CA LYS A 211 -4.96 7.60 -17.49
C LYS A 211 -4.26 8.93 -17.72
N LEU A 212 -4.13 9.77 -16.69
CA LEU A 212 -3.43 11.06 -16.76
C LEU A 212 -1.93 10.90 -17.06
N LEU A 213 -1.32 9.85 -16.52
CA LEU A 213 0.10 9.52 -16.66
C LEU A 213 0.40 8.65 -17.91
N GLY A 214 -0.62 8.23 -18.68
CA GLY A 214 -0.44 7.36 -19.83
C GLY A 214 -0.10 5.91 -19.48
N LEU A 215 -0.50 5.45 -18.29
CA LEU A 215 -0.22 4.11 -17.77
C LEU A 215 -1.46 3.21 -17.86
N ASP A 216 -1.26 1.89 -18.03
CA ASP A 216 -2.33 0.91 -17.89
C ASP A 216 -2.50 0.55 -16.40
N TYR A 217 -3.71 0.70 -15.85
CA TYR A 217 -4.01 0.34 -14.47
C TYR A 217 -3.75 -1.14 -14.18
N ARG A 218 -3.90 -2.03 -15.19
CA ARG A 218 -3.62 -3.46 -15.03
C ARG A 218 -2.15 -3.71 -14.72
N GLU A 219 -1.26 -3.02 -15.42
CA GLU A 219 0.17 -3.09 -15.19
C GLU A 219 0.57 -2.57 -13.80
N ILE A 220 -0.12 -1.54 -13.32
CA ILE A 220 0.11 -0.98 -11.99
C ILE A 220 -0.38 -1.94 -10.91
N TYR A 221 -1.68 -2.31 -10.95
CA TYR A 221 -2.29 -3.06 -9.85
C TYR A 221 -1.93 -4.54 -9.83
N SER A 222 -1.44 -5.12 -10.93
CA SER A 222 -0.81 -6.45 -10.92
C SER A 222 0.50 -6.50 -10.12
N ARG A 223 1.14 -5.35 -9.90
CA ARG A 223 2.37 -5.20 -9.09
C ARG A 223 2.10 -4.80 -7.65
N THR A 224 0.88 -4.91 -7.17
CA THR A 224 0.53 -4.59 -5.78
C THR A 224 0.17 -5.85 -5.00
N ASN A 225 0.19 -5.78 -3.68
CA ASN A 225 -0.39 -6.81 -2.82
C ASN A 225 -1.16 -6.15 -1.69
N THR A 226 -2.44 -6.51 -1.54
CA THR A 226 -3.27 -6.00 -0.45
C THR A 226 -3.59 -7.10 0.57
N SER A 227 -3.37 -8.37 0.18
CA SER A 227 -3.62 -9.53 1.03
C SER A 227 -2.74 -9.52 2.29
N TYR A 228 -3.37 -9.70 3.44
CA TYR A 228 -2.68 -9.93 4.71
C TYR A 228 -2.31 -11.41 4.93
N SER A 229 -2.82 -12.30 4.08
CA SER A 229 -2.56 -13.75 4.11
C SER A 229 -2.24 -14.27 2.71
N PRO A 230 -1.21 -13.72 2.04
CA PRO A 230 -0.87 -14.15 0.68
C PRO A 230 -0.50 -15.63 0.64
N ILE A 231 -0.84 -16.29 -0.45
CA ILE A 231 -0.64 -17.73 -0.66
C ILE A 231 0.64 -17.93 -1.46
N PHE A 232 1.61 -18.64 -0.90
CA PHE A 232 2.83 -19.02 -1.60
C PHE A 232 2.65 -20.35 -2.31
N VAL A 233 2.77 -20.36 -3.64
CA VAL A 233 2.75 -21.58 -4.45
C VAL A 233 4.17 -21.87 -4.91
N LYS A 234 4.73 -22.98 -4.42
CA LYS A 234 6.10 -23.39 -4.69
C LYS A 234 6.22 -23.99 -6.10
N ASP A 235 7.25 -23.58 -6.82
CA ASP A 235 7.67 -24.23 -8.07
C ASP A 235 8.63 -25.39 -7.73
N GLU A 236 8.09 -26.59 -7.68
CA GLU A 236 8.84 -27.79 -7.28
C GLU A 236 10.02 -28.09 -8.22
N GLU A 237 9.86 -27.87 -9.54
CA GLU A 237 10.93 -28.11 -10.50
C GLU A 237 12.07 -27.13 -10.35
N LYS A 238 11.78 -25.83 -10.28
CA LYS A 238 12.81 -24.81 -10.08
C LYS A 238 13.48 -24.93 -8.73
N THR A 239 12.73 -25.26 -7.69
CA THR A 239 13.28 -25.48 -6.35
C THR A 239 14.29 -26.64 -6.33
N LYS A 240 13.97 -27.76 -6.96
CA LYS A 240 14.89 -28.91 -7.09
C LYS A 240 16.16 -28.56 -7.89
N LEU A 241 16.00 -27.84 -9.01
CA LEU A 241 17.13 -27.42 -9.85
C LEU A 241 18.06 -26.41 -9.15
N SER A 242 17.53 -25.60 -8.24
CA SER A 242 18.31 -24.58 -7.53
C SER A 242 19.23 -25.13 -6.43
N GLY A 243 19.06 -26.40 -6.02
CA GLY A 243 19.82 -27.01 -4.92
C GLY A 243 19.52 -26.42 -3.54
N LEU A 244 18.40 -25.70 -3.39
CA LEU A 244 17.96 -25.16 -2.10
C LEU A 244 17.62 -26.30 -1.13
N THR A 245 17.95 -26.12 0.14
CA THR A 245 17.64 -27.08 1.21
C THR A 245 16.16 -26.96 1.63
N GLU A 246 15.63 -28.00 2.27
CA GLU A 246 14.23 -28.01 2.75
C GLU A 246 13.89 -26.88 3.75
N SER A 247 14.90 -26.31 4.40
CA SER A 247 14.75 -25.17 5.32
C SER A 247 14.60 -23.81 4.61
N THR A 248 14.76 -23.76 3.27
CA THR A 248 14.64 -22.54 2.49
C THR A 248 13.22 -22.47 1.87
N PRO A 249 12.55 -21.31 1.80
CA PRO A 249 11.18 -21.20 1.28
C PRO A 249 10.98 -21.75 -0.15
N GLY A 250 12.06 -22.01 -0.89
CA GLY A 250 12.01 -22.49 -2.27
C GLY A 250 11.75 -21.36 -3.27
N ILE A 251 11.68 -21.74 -4.54
CA ILE A 251 11.30 -20.84 -5.64
C ILE A 251 9.80 -20.99 -5.87
N GLY A 252 9.07 -19.88 -5.92
CA GLY A 252 7.62 -19.91 -6.11
C GLY A 252 7.05 -18.53 -6.37
N VAL A 253 5.72 -18.45 -6.41
CA VAL A 253 4.98 -17.22 -6.67
C VAL A 253 3.99 -16.97 -5.55
N TRP A 254 3.87 -15.71 -5.14
CA TRP A 254 2.87 -15.25 -4.20
C TRP A 254 1.60 -14.82 -4.92
N TYR A 255 0.46 -15.33 -4.46
CA TYR A 255 -0.88 -15.01 -4.92
C TYR A 255 -1.68 -14.34 -3.80
N SER A 256 -2.68 -13.53 -4.17
CA SER A 256 -3.62 -12.99 -3.18
C SER A 256 -4.56 -14.09 -2.70
N ASP A 257 -4.87 -14.06 -1.39
CA ASP A 257 -5.99 -14.83 -0.85
C ASP A 257 -7.33 -14.12 -1.15
N ILE A 258 -8.44 -14.83 -0.91
CA ILE A 258 -9.81 -14.29 -1.11
C ILE A 258 -10.44 -13.90 0.23
N TYR A 259 -9.92 -14.40 1.35
CA TYR A 259 -10.62 -14.46 2.63
C TYR A 259 -10.16 -13.45 3.67
N SER A 260 -9.04 -12.78 3.48
CA SER A 260 -8.64 -11.68 4.37
C SER A 260 -9.49 -10.44 4.10
N GLY A 261 -9.81 -9.69 5.15
CA GLY A 261 -10.64 -8.49 5.02
C GLY A 261 -10.10 -7.49 4.02
N SER A 262 -8.79 -7.35 3.95
CA SER A 262 -8.11 -6.48 2.98
C SER A 262 -8.28 -6.93 1.52
N SER A 263 -8.27 -8.24 1.26
CA SER A 263 -8.53 -8.81 -0.06
C SER A 263 -10.00 -8.64 -0.46
N ILE A 264 -10.93 -8.90 0.47
CA ILE A 264 -12.38 -8.71 0.25
C ILE A 264 -12.66 -7.27 -0.14
N GLU A 265 -12.19 -6.29 0.63
CA GLU A 265 -12.42 -4.87 0.37
C GLU A 265 -11.81 -4.41 -0.97
N ARG A 266 -10.64 -4.94 -1.34
CA ARG A 266 -10.04 -4.72 -2.64
C ARG A 266 -10.94 -5.25 -3.76
N CYS A 267 -11.36 -6.50 -3.67
CA CYS A 267 -12.23 -7.12 -4.67
C CYS A 267 -13.56 -6.38 -4.82
N GLU A 268 -14.21 -6.00 -3.70
CA GLU A 268 -15.43 -5.20 -3.72
C GLU A 268 -15.25 -3.89 -4.49
N SER A 269 -14.10 -3.23 -4.33
CA SER A 269 -13.82 -1.98 -5.02
C SER A 269 -13.74 -2.17 -6.54
N PHE A 270 -13.07 -3.21 -7.03
CA PHE A 270 -13.05 -3.56 -8.46
C PHE A 270 -14.43 -3.95 -8.98
N ILE A 271 -15.19 -4.76 -8.22
CA ILE A 271 -16.57 -5.16 -8.58
C ILE A 271 -17.47 -3.93 -8.69
N LYS A 272 -17.45 -3.00 -7.73
CA LYS A 272 -18.25 -1.78 -7.72
C LYS A 272 -17.95 -0.88 -8.93
N LEU A 273 -16.72 -0.85 -9.41
CA LEU A 273 -16.33 -0.09 -10.61
C LEU A 273 -16.56 -0.87 -11.92
N GLY A 274 -17.04 -2.11 -11.87
CA GLY A 274 -17.25 -2.95 -13.04
C GLY A 274 -15.94 -3.35 -13.73
N LEU A 275 -14.84 -3.44 -12.98
CA LEU A 275 -13.51 -3.76 -13.48
C LEU A 275 -13.06 -5.14 -13.00
N GLU A 276 -12.13 -5.73 -13.74
CA GLU A 276 -11.40 -6.92 -13.33
C GLU A 276 -10.15 -6.52 -12.55
N ASP A 277 -9.94 -7.14 -11.38
CA ASP A 277 -8.67 -7.00 -10.67
C ASP A 277 -7.57 -7.76 -11.42
N PRO A 278 -6.48 -7.11 -11.80
CA PRO A 278 -5.39 -7.79 -12.53
C PRO A 278 -4.54 -8.72 -11.67
N LEU A 279 -4.82 -8.84 -10.36
CA LEU A 279 -4.15 -9.82 -9.50
C LEU A 279 -4.61 -11.24 -9.82
N GLN A 280 -3.72 -12.18 -9.59
CA GLN A 280 -4.05 -13.59 -9.52
C GLN A 280 -4.36 -14.00 -8.07
N TYR A 281 -5.41 -14.77 -7.92
CA TYR A 281 -5.92 -15.26 -6.64
C TYR A 281 -5.76 -16.76 -6.52
N ALA A 282 -5.56 -17.23 -5.29
CA ALA A 282 -5.49 -18.64 -4.98
C ALA A 282 -6.32 -19.00 -3.75
N GLU A 283 -6.82 -20.23 -3.73
CA GLU A 283 -7.36 -20.88 -2.54
C GLU A 283 -6.22 -21.24 -1.55
N ASN A 284 -6.58 -21.57 -0.30
CA ASN A 284 -5.61 -21.88 0.74
C ASN A 284 -4.69 -23.07 0.42
N ASP A 285 -5.12 -23.96 -0.48
CA ASP A 285 -4.33 -25.11 -0.98
C ASP A 285 -3.41 -24.75 -2.15
N GLY A 286 -3.42 -23.50 -2.60
CA GLY A 286 -2.64 -22.99 -3.72
C GLY A 286 -3.29 -23.16 -5.08
N THR A 287 -4.54 -23.65 -5.15
CA THR A 287 -5.30 -23.74 -6.41
C THR A 287 -5.62 -22.34 -6.93
N LEU A 288 -5.18 -22.04 -8.15
CA LEU A 288 -5.48 -20.78 -8.82
C LEU A 288 -6.95 -20.71 -9.23
N VAL A 289 -7.56 -19.54 -9.05
CA VAL A 289 -8.97 -19.30 -9.34
C VAL A 289 -9.16 -18.14 -10.31
N SER A 290 -10.28 -18.18 -11.05
CA SER A 290 -10.63 -17.10 -11.99
C SER A 290 -11.23 -15.89 -11.26
N TRP A 291 -11.22 -14.75 -11.93
CA TRP A 291 -11.87 -13.54 -11.40
C TRP A 291 -13.38 -13.73 -11.18
N ASP A 292 -14.06 -14.50 -12.04
CA ASP A 292 -15.50 -14.77 -11.86
C ASP A 292 -15.75 -15.57 -10.59
N TYR A 293 -14.92 -16.55 -10.28
CA TYR A 293 -14.97 -17.28 -9.02
C TYR A 293 -14.74 -16.34 -7.81
N VAL A 294 -13.74 -15.47 -7.89
CA VAL A 294 -13.45 -14.48 -6.81
C VAL A 294 -14.65 -13.57 -6.57
N LYS A 295 -15.28 -13.05 -7.64
CA LYS A 295 -16.49 -12.21 -7.53
C LYS A 295 -17.61 -12.95 -6.79
N GLU A 296 -17.93 -14.17 -7.21
CA GLU A 296 -18.99 -14.96 -6.58
C GLU A 296 -18.71 -15.16 -5.08
N LYS A 297 -17.48 -15.53 -4.72
CA LYS A 297 -17.10 -15.75 -3.32
C LYS A 297 -17.15 -14.47 -2.48
N VAL A 298 -16.64 -13.36 -2.99
CA VAL A 298 -16.70 -12.08 -2.29
C VAL A 298 -18.14 -11.61 -2.08
N GLU A 299 -19.00 -11.75 -3.10
CA GLU A 299 -20.43 -11.42 -2.97
C GLU A 299 -21.14 -12.30 -1.95
N GLU A 300 -20.81 -13.61 -1.87
CA GLU A 300 -21.35 -14.50 -0.82
C GLU A 300 -20.94 -14.00 0.57
N ILE A 301 -19.66 -13.75 0.81
CA ILE A 301 -19.12 -13.26 2.09
C ILE A 301 -19.78 -11.94 2.50
N CYS A 302 -19.96 -11.01 1.57
CA CYS A 302 -20.58 -9.72 1.83
C CYS A 302 -22.08 -9.86 2.15
N LYS A 303 -22.81 -10.76 1.46
CA LYS A 303 -24.22 -11.06 1.78
C LYS A 303 -24.37 -11.66 3.17
N GLU A 304 -23.53 -12.60 3.55
CA GLU A 304 -23.54 -13.20 4.89
C GLU A 304 -23.25 -12.15 5.98
N PHE A 305 -22.31 -11.24 5.73
CA PHE A 305 -21.99 -10.16 6.65
C PHE A 305 -23.14 -9.18 6.84
N ASN A 306 -23.83 -8.78 5.76
CA ASN A 306 -24.94 -7.83 5.81
C ASN A 306 -26.25 -8.44 6.37
N SER A 307 -26.32 -9.76 6.49
CA SER A 307 -27.48 -10.47 7.04
C SER A 307 -27.44 -10.65 8.58
N LYS A 308 -26.33 -10.35 9.20
CA LYS A 308 -26.09 -10.40 10.65
C LYS A 308 -26.23 -9.03 11.29
#